data_cde10b1d98736665be8286f79a045ed1
#
_entry.id   cde10b1d98736665be8286f79a045ed1
#
_cell.length_a   1.000
_cell.length_b   1.000
_cell.length_c   1.000
_cell.angle_alpha   90.00
_cell.angle_beta   90.00
_cell.angle_gamma   90.00
#
_symmetry.space_group_name_H-M   'P 1'
#
loop_
_entity.id
_entity.type
_entity.pdbx_description
1 polymer ?
#
loop_
_entity_poly.entity_id
_entity_poly.type
_entity_poly.pdbx_seq_one_letter_code
_entity_poly.pdbx_strand_id
1 'polypeptide(L)'
;MDTRRVSLFLALLLLCAALGVTPAGAQAAAVDRGISNTDVALSIYGAFSGRTTGDGIQQSPANAAGGIVEVRHIVNPLIGFEGTYSFNRANQSYTPQVTCGLICGPITPTTVSADAHEVTADYLASLKVANLRPFALAGLGLLFNQPAGTQANTTASNKPVYVYGAGLDWGLLPHIGLRLQYRGNLYRAPDLTRLYGSSGAFVHTSEPMLGVYFRL
;
A
#
# COMPACT_ATOMS: atom_id res chain seq x y z
N MET A 1 -12.52 6.63 -15.54
CA MET A 1 -11.46 7.58 -15.16
C MET A 1 -10.48 7.64 -16.30
N ASP A 2 -10.14 8.86 -16.71
CA ASP A 2 -9.30 9.08 -17.87
C ASP A 2 -7.92 8.50 -17.65
N THR A 3 -7.47 7.61 -18.51
CA THR A 3 -6.11 7.03 -18.53
C THR A 3 -5.02 8.11 -18.46
N ARG A 4 -5.33 9.33 -18.90
CA ARG A 4 -4.46 10.52 -18.79
C ARG A 4 -4.15 10.94 -17.36
N ARG A 5 -5.06 10.72 -16.40
CA ARG A 5 -4.81 11.10 -14.99
C ARG A 5 -3.88 10.11 -14.28
N VAL A 6 -3.99 8.83 -14.60
CA VAL A 6 -3.08 7.80 -14.05
C VAL A 6 -1.67 8.00 -14.59
N SER A 7 -1.53 8.31 -15.88
CA SER A 7 -0.23 8.63 -16.49
C SER A 7 0.41 9.88 -15.89
N LEU A 8 -0.39 10.89 -15.50
CA LEU A 8 0.12 12.11 -14.87
C LEU A 8 0.68 11.84 -13.46
N PHE A 9 0.01 10.97 -12.68
CA PHE A 9 0.49 10.58 -11.35
C PHE A 9 1.76 9.73 -11.43
N LEU A 10 1.85 8.82 -12.39
CA LEU A 10 3.06 8.01 -12.61
C LEU A 10 4.22 8.89 -13.07
N ALA A 11 3.97 9.87 -13.95
CA ALA A 11 4.96 10.83 -14.40
C ALA A 11 5.43 11.77 -13.26
N LEU A 12 4.53 12.15 -12.35
CA LEU A 12 4.86 12.99 -11.20
C LEU A 12 5.72 12.23 -10.18
N LEU A 13 5.45 10.94 -9.96
CA LEU A 13 6.26 10.07 -9.09
C LEU A 13 7.68 9.85 -9.66
N LEU A 14 7.77 9.63 -10.97
CA LEU A 14 9.04 9.52 -11.68
C LEU A 14 9.82 10.86 -11.71
N LEU A 15 9.12 11.99 -11.80
CA LEU A 15 9.72 13.33 -11.77
C LEU A 15 10.25 13.68 -10.37
N CYS A 16 9.56 13.29 -9.30
CA CYS A 16 10.07 13.47 -7.94
C CYS A 16 11.31 12.63 -7.66
N ALA A 17 11.41 11.43 -8.22
CA ALA A 17 12.61 10.60 -8.14
C ALA A 17 13.78 11.19 -8.95
N ALA A 18 13.50 11.88 -10.05
CA ALA A 18 14.53 12.52 -10.91
C ALA A 18 15.02 13.88 -10.37
N LEU A 19 14.20 14.62 -9.62
CA LEU A 19 14.55 15.94 -9.08
C LEU A 19 15.37 15.88 -7.78
N GLY A 20 15.55 14.69 -7.18
CA GLY A 20 16.39 14.48 -5.99
C GLY A 20 17.89 14.34 -6.29
N VAL A 21 18.31 14.35 -7.55
CA VAL A 21 19.72 14.20 -7.95
C VAL A 21 20.26 15.53 -8.45
N THR A 22 20.52 16.47 -7.55
CA THR A 22 21.42 17.57 -7.85
C THR A 22 22.86 17.13 -7.56
N PRO A 23 23.77 17.12 -8.52
CA PRO A 23 25.18 16.91 -8.23
C PRO A 23 25.76 18.21 -7.64
N ALA A 24 25.70 18.35 -6.32
CA ALA A 24 26.42 19.40 -5.62
C ALA A 24 27.78 18.89 -5.16
N GLY A 25 28.81 19.35 -5.82
CA GLY A 25 30.14 19.47 -5.24
C GLY A 25 30.97 18.19 -5.15
N ALA A 26 31.71 17.92 -6.23
CA ALA A 26 32.90 17.11 -6.15
C ALA A 26 33.92 17.79 -5.21
N GLN A 27 34.13 17.18 -4.03
CA GLN A 27 35.40 17.29 -3.32
C GLN A 27 35.80 15.89 -2.83
N ALA A 28 37.05 15.57 -3.20
CA ALA A 28 37.65 14.28 -3.02
C ALA A 28 37.77 13.91 -1.54
N ALA A 29 36.93 12.96 -1.12
CA ALA A 29 37.25 12.03 -0.04
C ALA A 29 37.35 10.66 -0.68
N ALA A 30 38.32 9.88 -0.28
CA ALA A 30 38.68 8.60 -0.83
C ALA A 30 37.47 7.75 -1.15
N VAL A 31 37.40 7.34 -2.38
CA VAL A 31 36.35 6.55 -2.99
C VAL A 31 36.27 5.18 -2.28
N ASP A 32 35.44 5.11 -1.28
CA ASP A 32 34.61 3.93 -1.14
C ASP A 32 33.58 4.04 -2.28
N ARG A 33 33.73 3.25 -3.35
CA ARG A 33 32.72 3.14 -4.42
C ARG A 33 31.52 2.42 -3.80
N GLY A 34 30.87 3.18 -2.93
CA GLY A 34 29.73 2.72 -2.16
C GLY A 34 28.58 2.47 -3.10
N ILE A 35 28.17 1.23 -3.14
CA ILE A 35 26.85 0.80 -3.56
C ILE A 35 25.86 1.86 -3.05
N SER A 36 25.12 2.48 -3.97
CA SER A 36 24.13 3.52 -3.63
C SER A 36 23.24 3.07 -2.48
N ASN A 37 22.94 3.97 -1.57
CA ASN A 37 21.99 3.73 -0.48
C ASN A 37 20.53 3.77 -0.93
N THR A 38 20.31 3.81 -2.24
CA THR A 38 18.99 3.82 -2.86
C THR A 38 18.72 2.49 -3.53
N ASP A 39 17.55 1.94 -3.27
CA ASP A 39 17.06 0.74 -3.95
C ASP A 39 15.65 0.93 -4.49
N VAL A 40 15.32 0.18 -5.53
CA VAL A 40 13.98 0.06 -6.11
C VAL A 40 13.58 -1.40 -6.00
N ALA A 41 12.41 -1.67 -5.43
CA ALA A 41 11.89 -3.02 -5.32
C ALA A 41 10.55 -3.17 -6.06
N LEU A 42 10.34 -4.39 -6.53
CA LEU A 42 9.07 -4.86 -7.05
C LEU A 42 8.64 -6.08 -6.25
N SER A 43 7.51 -5.98 -5.59
CA SER A 43 6.99 -7.03 -4.71
C SER A 43 5.57 -7.41 -5.09
N ILE A 44 5.22 -8.66 -4.82
CA ILE A 44 3.84 -9.15 -4.81
C ILE A 44 3.39 -9.31 -3.37
N TYR A 45 2.12 -9.13 -3.11
CA TYR A 45 1.55 -9.26 -1.77
C TYR A 45 0.16 -9.89 -1.77
N GLY A 46 -0.21 -10.51 -0.64
CA GLY A 46 -1.59 -10.88 -0.35
C GLY A 46 -2.19 -9.84 0.60
N ALA A 47 -3.39 -9.33 0.29
CA ALA A 47 -4.14 -8.42 1.16
C ALA A 47 -5.23 -9.19 1.91
N PHE A 48 -5.12 -9.23 3.22
CA PHE A 48 -6.05 -9.91 4.13
C PHE A 48 -6.68 -8.88 5.05
N SER A 49 -7.91 -8.47 4.74
CA SER A 49 -8.60 -7.41 5.47
C SER A 49 -9.62 -7.96 6.45
N GLY A 50 -9.65 -7.36 7.64
CA GLY A 50 -10.63 -7.69 8.66
C GLY A 50 -12.04 -7.24 8.28
N ARG A 51 -13.05 -8.02 8.73
CA ARG A 51 -14.46 -7.63 8.66
C ARG A 51 -14.75 -6.52 9.67
N THR A 52 -15.58 -5.56 9.29
CA THR A 52 -15.97 -4.45 10.17
C THR A 52 -17.49 -4.36 10.29
N THR A 53 -17.95 -3.88 11.43
CA THR A 53 -19.39 -3.66 11.70
C THR A 53 -19.54 -2.29 12.35
N GLY A 54 -20.51 -1.53 11.90
CA GLY A 54 -20.86 -0.20 12.43
C GLY A 54 -21.99 0.41 11.62
N ASP A 55 -22.65 1.41 12.16
CA ASP A 55 -23.75 2.16 11.51
C ASP A 55 -24.83 1.26 10.87
N GLY A 56 -25.13 0.10 11.51
CA GLY A 56 -26.10 -0.85 10.99
C GLY A 56 -25.66 -1.64 9.75
N ILE A 57 -24.38 -1.61 9.40
CA ILE A 57 -23.80 -2.28 8.24
C ILE A 57 -22.63 -3.17 8.67
N GLN A 58 -22.61 -4.39 8.16
CA GLN A 58 -21.42 -5.24 8.17
C GLN A 58 -20.73 -5.14 6.82
N GLN A 59 -19.45 -4.81 6.86
CA GLN A 59 -18.60 -4.70 5.69
C GLN A 59 -17.54 -5.80 5.71
N SER A 60 -17.49 -6.57 4.63
CA SER A 60 -16.62 -7.75 4.50
C SER A 60 -15.79 -7.64 3.22
N PRO A 61 -14.54 -7.18 3.33
CA PRO A 61 -13.59 -7.22 2.21
C PRO A 61 -13.23 -8.67 1.87
N ALA A 62 -13.11 -8.97 0.58
CA ALA A 62 -12.53 -10.23 0.14
C ALA A 62 -11.00 -10.14 0.20
N ASN A 63 -10.34 -11.27 0.40
CA ASN A 63 -8.90 -11.37 0.24
C ASN A 63 -8.51 -11.08 -1.21
N ALA A 64 -7.38 -10.42 -1.40
CA ALA A 64 -6.87 -10.04 -2.72
C ALA A 64 -5.37 -10.33 -2.83
N ALA A 65 -4.89 -10.34 -4.06
CA ALA A 65 -3.47 -10.29 -4.36
C ALA A 65 -3.18 -8.96 -5.07
N GLY A 66 -1.99 -8.43 -4.87
CA GLY A 66 -1.56 -7.17 -5.46
C GLY A 66 -0.08 -7.12 -5.79
N GLY A 67 0.31 -6.02 -6.41
CA GLY A 67 1.70 -5.69 -6.67
C GLY A 67 2.03 -4.31 -6.10
N ILE A 68 3.29 -4.13 -5.72
CA ILE A 68 3.80 -2.88 -5.15
C ILE A 68 5.18 -2.57 -5.72
N VAL A 69 5.40 -1.30 -6.01
CA VAL A 69 6.70 -0.72 -6.34
C VAL A 69 7.14 0.12 -5.15
N GLU A 70 8.37 -0.05 -4.73
CA GLU A 70 8.97 0.62 -3.58
C GLU A 70 10.25 1.31 -4.02
N VAL A 71 10.41 2.57 -3.65
CA VAL A 71 11.67 3.31 -3.82
C VAL A 71 12.15 3.69 -2.44
N ARG A 72 13.33 3.21 -2.07
CA ARG A 72 13.89 3.37 -0.73
C ARG A 72 15.23 4.09 -0.80
N HIS A 73 15.43 5.02 0.11
CA HIS A 73 16.70 5.68 0.35
C HIS A 73 17.09 5.58 1.82
N ILE A 74 18.28 5.04 2.09
CA ILE A 74 18.79 4.84 3.45
C ILE A 74 19.94 5.82 3.70
N VAL A 75 19.70 6.80 4.57
CA VAL A 75 20.72 7.81 4.94
C VAL A 75 21.71 7.21 5.93
N ASN A 76 21.21 6.50 6.93
CA ASN A 76 21.99 5.80 7.95
C ASN A 76 21.13 4.68 8.58
N PRO A 77 21.65 3.83 9.51
CA PRO A 77 20.87 2.73 10.08
C PRO A 77 19.55 3.15 10.74
N LEU A 78 19.47 4.35 11.28
CA LEU A 78 18.27 4.81 11.99
C LEU A 78 17.38 5.70 11.12
N ILE A 79 17.85 6.14 9.94
CA ILE A 79 17.14 7.10 9.09
C ILE A 79 17.13 6.57 7.66
N GLY A 80 15.96 6.22 7.21
CA GLY A 80 15.65 5.91 5.83
C GLY A 80 14.24 6.36 5.49
N PHE A 81 13.97 6.49 4.20
CA PHE A 81 12.69 6.89 3.66
C PHE A 81 12.31 5.93 2.53
N GLU A 82 11.04 5.62 2.47
CA GLU A 82 10.48 4.79 1.42
C GLU A 82 9.24 5.46 0.85
N GLY A 83 9.15 5.51 -0.48
CA GLY A 83 7.94 5.86 -1.20
C GLY A 83 7.39 4.63 -1.88
N THR A 84 6.08 4.37 -1.78
CA THR A 84 5.46 3.20 -2.39
C THR A 84 4.27 3.55 -3.25
N TYR A 85 4.03 2.71 -4.25
CA TYR A 85 2.78 2.65 -4.98
C TYR A 85 2.34 1.20 -5.08
N SER A 86 1.12 0.90 -4.61
CA SER A 86 0.55 -0.43 -4.70
C SER A 86 -0.78 -0.44 -5.45
N PHE A 87 -1.11 -1.61 -5.98
CA PHE A 87 -2.36 -1.88 -6.67
C PHE A 87 -2.88 -3.28 -6.32
N ASN A 88 -4.16 -3.36 -6.00
CA ASN A 88 -4.90 -4.63 -5.97
C ASN A 88 -6.35 -4.42 -6.43
N ARG A 89 -7.04 -5.52 -6.70
CA ARG A 89 -8.47 -5.56 -6.96
C ARG A 89 -9.13 -6.51 -5.98
N ALA A 90 -10.13 -6.03 -5.28
CA ALA A 90 -10.88 -6.80 -4.29
C ALA A 90 -12.39 -6.53 -4.38
N ASN A 91 -13.18 -7.52 -3.95
CA ASN A 91 -14.61 -7.35 -3.75
C ASN A 91 -14.86 -6.84 -2.33
N GLN A 92 -15.78 -5.88 -2.20
CA GLN A 92 -16.29 -5.36 -0.93
C GLN A 92 -17.75 -5.72 -0.81
N SER A 93 -18.12 -6.50 0.21
CA SER A 93 -19.51 -6.90 0.47
C SER A 93 -20.09 -6.09 1.62
N TYR A 94 -21.27 -5.52 1.40
CA TYR A 94 -22.02 -4.70 2.35
C TYR A 94 -23.29 -5.45 2.73
N THR A 95 -23.45 -5.82 3.98
CA THR A 95 -24.63 -6.52 4.50
C THR A 95 -25.32 -5.65 5.55
N PRO A 96 -26.55 -5.15 5.29
CA PRO A 96 -27.32 -4.44 6.30
C PRO A 96 -27.55 -5.31 7.52
N GLN A 97 -27.38 -4.77 8.71
CA GLN A 97 -27.75 -5.42 9.96
C GLN A 97 -29.13 -4.92 10.39
N VAL A 98 -30.17 -5.63 10.00
CA VAL A 98 -31.54 -5.28 10.36
C VAL A 98 -31.90 -6.03 11.64
N THR A 99 -32.27 -5.29 12.68
CA THR A 99 -32.91 -5.87 13.85
C THR A 99 -34.34 -6.16 13.45
N CYS A 100 -34.64 -7.44 13.18
CA CYS A 100 -35.96 -7.85 12.73
C CYS A 100 -36.93 -8.00 13.88
N GLY A 101 -38.16 -7.46 13.70
CA GLY A 101 -39.33 -7.87 14.45
C GLY A 101 -39.87 -9.23 13.96
N LEU A 102 -41.20 -9.43 14.01
CA LEU A 102 -41.86 -10.69 13.70
C LEU A 102 -41.75 -11.17 12.23
N ILE A 103 -41.37 -10.34 11.29
CA ILE A 103 -41.23 -10.70 9.86
C ILE A 103 -39.98 -10.07 9.29
N CYS A 104 -39.00 -10.88 8.85
CA CYS A 104 -37.83 -10.47 8.12
C CYS A 104 -37.85 -10.98 6.69
N GLY A 105 -37.72 -10.10 5.75
CA GLY A 105 -37.36 -10.48 4.38
C GLY A 105 -35.90 -10.94 4.25
N PRO A 106 -35.53 -11.64 3.17
CA PRO A 106 -34.16 -12.05 2.94
C PRO A 106 -33.25 -10.80 2.80
N ILE A 107 -32.19 -10.77 3.60
CA ILE A 107 -31.14 -9.71 3.51
C ILE A 107 -30.18 -10.11 2.39
N THR A 108 -30.17 -9.33 1.31
CA THR A 108 -29.24 -9.56 0.20
C THR A 108 -28.03 -8.64 0.35
N PRO A 109 -26.82 -9.18 0.48
CA PRO A 109 -25.60 -8.37 0.51
C PRO A 109 -25.37 -7.71 -0.85
N THR A 110 -24.90 -6.46 -0.84
CA THR A 110 -24.45 -5.77 -2.04
C THR A 110 -22.95 -5.91 -2.13
N THR A 111 -22.45 -6.43 -3.25
CA THR A 111 -21.02 -6.60 -3.48
C THR A 111 -20.54 -5.63 -4.57
N VAL A 112 -19.48 -4.90 -4.28
CA VAL A 112 -18.82 -3.97 -5.20
C VAL A 112 -17.40 -4.45 -5.44
N SER A 113 -17.04 -4.70 -6.70
CA SER A 113 -15.65 -4.91 -7.09
C SER A 113 -14.96 -3.56 -7.20
N ALA A 114 -13.78 -3.41 -6.59
CA ALA A 114 -13.06 -2.15 -6.59
C ALA A 114 -11.57 -2.36 -6.84
N ASP A 115 -11.01 -1.41 -7.57
CA ASP A 115 -9.59 -1.21 -7.75
C ASP A 115 -9.09 -0.31 -6.63
N ALA A 116 -8.09 -0.80 -5.89
CA ALA A 116 -7.43 -0.07 -4.83
C ALA A 116 -6.03 0.35 -5.29
N HIS A 117 -5.79 1.65 -5.31
CA HIS A 117 -4.48 2.26 -5.56
C HIS A 117 -4.02 2.93 -4.28
N GLU A 118 -2.84 2.61 -3.80
CA GLU A 118 -2.30 3.19 -2.58
C GLU A 118 -0.96 3.86 -2.88
N VAL A 119 -0.76 5.04 -2.30
CA VAL A 119 0.52 5.76 -2.33
C VAL A 119 0.90 6.08 -0.91
N THR A 120 2.12 5.71 -0.49
CA THR A 120 2.60 6.00 0.88
C THR A 120 3.98 6.64 0.87
N ALA A 121 4.28 7.31 1.98
CA ALA A 121 5.60 7.78 2.33
C ALA A 121 5.90 7.29 3.75
N ASP A 122 6.95 6.50 3.88
CA ASP A 122 7.25 5.74 5.08
C ASP A 122 8.64 6.13 5.60
N TYR A 123 8.76 6.29 6.91
CA TYR A 123 10.03 6.34 7.62
C TYR A 123 10.51 4.91 7.87
N LEU A 124 11.82 4.68 7.74
CA LEU A 124 12.42 3.36 7.83
C LEU A 124 13.66 3.38 8.70
N ALA A 125 13.76 2.41 9.60
CA ALA A 125 14.97 2.09 10.36
C ALA A 125 15.46 0.68 9.97
N SER A 126 16.77 0.51 9.74
CA SER A 126 17.32 -0.77 9.31
C SER A 126 18.71 -1.01 9.91
N LEU A 127 19.08 -2.26 10.06
CA LEU A 127 20.40 -2.67 10.51
C LEU A 127 21.03 -3.58 9.44
N LYS A 128 22.28 -3.32 9.07
CA LYS A 128 23.00 -4.19 8.13
C LYS A 128 23.82 -5.22 8.92
N VAL A 129 23.52 -6.50 8.72
CA VAL A 129 24.24 -7.63 9.33
C VAL A 129 24.65 -8.56 8.18
N ALA A 130 25.90 -8.50 7.77
CA ALA A 130 26.41 -9.24 6.60
C ALA A 130 25.55 -8.96 5.34
N ASN A 131 24.98 -10.00 4.74
CA ASN A 131 24.12 -9.91 3.55
C ASN A 131 22.65 -9.67 3.90
N LEU A 132 22.30 -9.59 5.16
CA LEU A 132 20.94 -9.40 5.65
C LEU A 132 20.77 -7.97 6.15
N ARG A 133 19.59 -7.41 5.91
CA ARG A 133 19.17 -6.10 6.41
C ARG A 133 17.75 -6.19 6.96
N PRO A 134 17.58 -6.54 8.24
CA PRO A 134 16.30 -6.37 8.90
C PRO A 134 15.95 -4.89 8.97
N PHE A 135 14.66 -4.59 8.83
CA PHE A 135 14.13 -3.23 8.88
C PHE A 135 12.74 -3.19 9.48
N ALA A 136 12.38 -2.02 9.99
CA ALA A 136 11.02 -1.67 10.40
C ALA A 136 10.65 -0.34 9.74
N LEU A 137 9.38 -0.17 9.44
CA LEU A 137 8.86 1.05 8.81
C LEU A 137 7.54 1.48 9.45
N ALA A 138 7.28 2.78 9.36
CA ALA A 138 5.99 3.36 9.68
C ALA A 138 5.77 4.61 8.82
N GLY A 139 4.55 4.81 8.35
CA GLY A 139 4.25 5.91 7.44
C GLY A 139 2.79 6.22 7.28
N LEU A 140 2.54 7.09 6.33
CA LEU A 140 1.24 7.65 6.00
C LEU A 140 1.05 7.64 4.49
N GLY A 141 -0.21 7.54 4.07
CA GLY A 141 -0.52 7.58 2.65
C GLY A 141 -1.98 7.86 2.35
N LEU A 142 -2.31 7.65 1.11
CA LEU A 142 -3.67 7.78 0.57
C LEU A 142 -4.04 6.51 -0.18
N LEU A 143 -5.20 5.98 0.15
CA LEU A 143 -5.82 4.84 -0.49
C LEU A 143 -6.99 5.33 -1.34
N PHE A 144 -6.94 5.07 -2.64
CA PHE A 144 -7.93 5.43 -3.64
C PHE A 144 -8.66 4.15 -4.07
N ASN A 145 -9.88 3.98 -3.59
CA ASN A 145 -10.73 2.86 -3.98
C ASN A 145 -11.70 3.32 -5.08
N GLN A 146 -11.70 2.62 -6.21
CA GLN A 146 -12.54 2.92 -7.34
C GLN A 146 -13.34 1.68 -7.75
N PRO A 147 -14.67 1.80 -7.89
CA PRO A 147 -15.48 0.70 -8.43
C PRO A 147 -14.95 0.26 -9.79
N ALA A 148 -14.72 -1.03 -9.95
CA ALA A 148 -14.23 -1.61 -11.20
C ALA A 148 -15.37 -1.75 -12.20
N GLY A 149 -15.17 -1.21 -13.42
CA GLY A 149 -16.18 -1.27 -14.47
C GLY A 149 -17.42 -0.40 -14.19
N THR A 150 -18.50 -0.69 -14.92
CA THR A 150 -19.78 0.03 -14.78
C THR A 150 -20.70 -0.74 -13.83
N GLN A 151 -20.72 -0.33 -12.58
CA GLN A 151 -21.59 -0.88 -11.55
C GLN A 151 -22.59 0.19 -11.10
N ALA A 152 -23.88 -0.16 -11.05
CA ALA A 152 -24.92 0.77 -10.62
C ALA A 152 -24.77 1.12 -9.12
N ASN A 153 -25.13 2.34 -8.75
CA ASN A 153 -25.14 2.82 -7.36
C ASN A 153 -23.78 2.72 -6.64
N THR A 154 -22.68 2.87 -7.38
CA THR A 154 -21.34 2.87 -6.80
C THR A 154 -20.71 4.26 -6.80
N THR A 155 -19.73 4.46 -5.94
CA THR A 155 -18.96 5.71 -5.83
C THR A 155 -17.51 5.41 -5.46
N ALA A 156 -16.59 6.28 -5.87
CA ALA A 156 -15.20 6.20 -5.46
C ALA A 156 -15.03 6.67 -4.01
N SER A 157 -14.08 6.08 -3.29
CA SER A 157 -13.81 6.43 -1.89
C SER A 157 -12.31 6.55 -1.66
N ASN A 158 -11.88 7.73 -1.21
CA ASN A 158 -10.49 8.00 -0.87
C ASN A 158 -10.35 8.08 0.65
N LYS A 159 -9.38 7.38 1.21
CA LYS A 159 -9.15 7.34 2.66
C LYS A 159 -7.67 7.55 2.95
N PRO A 160 -7.33 8.29 4.03
CA PRO A 160 -5.98 8.27 4.55
C PRO A 160 -5.67 6.86 5.08
N VAL A 161 -4.44 6.42 4.89
CA VAL A 161 -3.93 5.15 5.38
C VAL A 161 -2.71 5.38 6.26
N TYR A 162 -2.65 4.66 7.38
CA TYR A 162 -1.50 4.55 8.27
C TYR A 162 -0.85 3.21 8.01
N VAL A 163 0.45 3.24 7.77
CA VAL A 163 1.21 2.04 7.43
C VAL A 163 2.24 1.77 8.50
N TYR A 164 2.43 0.51 8.83
CA TYR A 164 3.54 0.03 9.63
C TYR A 164 3.99 -1.32 9.07
N GLY A 165 5.23 -1.68 9.34
CA GLY A 165 5.74 -2.95 8.83
C GLY A 165 7.12 -3.28 9.33
N ALA A 166 7.52 -4.50 9.00
CA ALA A 166 8.87 -4.97 9.21
C ALA A 166 9.24 -5.98 8.13
N GLY A 167 10.53 -6.11 7.87
CA GLY A 167 10.99 -7.01 6.84
C GLY A 167 12.46 -7.32 6.92
N LEU A 168 12.89 -8.09 5.93
CA LEU A 168 14.25 -8.53 5.78
C LEU A 168 14.65 -8.41 4.30
N ASP A 169 15.69 -7.65 4.02
CA ASP A 169 16.37 -7.65 2.74
C ASP A 169 17.53 -8.64 2.79
N TRP A 170 17.61 -9.51 1.81
CA TRP A 170 18.69 -10.46 1.61
C TRP A 170 19.43 -10.17 0.31
N GLY A 171 20.67 -9.65 0.44
CA GLY A 171 21.53 -9.37 -0.70
C GLY A 171 22.10 -10.67 -1.30
N LEU A 172 21.67 -11.00 -2.50
CA LEU A 172 22.17 -12.18 -3.24
C LEU A 172 23.39 -11.82 -4.10
N LEU A 173 23.31 -10.67 -4.75
CA LEU A 173 24.35 -10.10 -5.62
C LEU A 173 24.63 -8.66 -5.19
N PRO A 174 25.70 -8.02 -5.66
CA PRO A 174 26.04 -6.64 -5.29
C PRO A 174 24.88 -5.64 -5.46
N HIS A 175 24.07 -5.83 -6.53
CA HIS A 175 22.99 -4.91 -6.90
C HIS A 175 21.60 -5.54 -6.82
N ILE A 176 21.47 -6.84 -6.52
CA ILE A 176 20.19 -7.56 -6.53
C ILE A 176 20.02 -8.34 -5.24
N GLY A 177 18.83 -8.27 -4.68
CA GLY A 177 18.46 -9.09 -3.53
C GLY A 177 16.98 -9.40 -3.46
N LEU A 178 16.62 -10.20 -2.49
CA LEU A 178 15.25 -10.54 -2.15
C LEU A 178 14.78 -9.71 -0.96
N ARG A 179 13.51 -9.34 -0.98
CA ARG A 179 12.82 -8.65 0.12
C ARG A 179 11.67 -9.49 0.59
N LEU A 180 11.66 -9.83 1.86
CA LEU A 180 10.53 -10.39 2.56
C LEU A 180 10.01 -9.32 3.54
N GLN A 181 8.73 -8.96 3.44
CA GLN A 181 8.16 -7.87 4.23
C GLN A 181 6.75 -8.22 4.66
N TYR A 182 6.37 -7.72 5.82
CA TYR A 182 4.99 -7.63 6.28
C TYR A 182 4.62 -6.16 6.40
N ARG A 183 3.48 -5.77 5.82
CA ARG A 183 2.85 -4.46 6.02
C ARG A 183 1.50 -4.64 6.70
N GLY A 184 1.20 -3.72 7.60
CA GLY A 184 -0.11 -3.56 8.18
C GLY A 184 -0.66 -2.19 7.82
N ASN A 185 -1.81 -2.16 7.16
CA ASN A 185 -2.49 -0.93 6.74
C ASN A 185 -3.71 -0.69 7.61
N LEU A 186 -3.82 0.51 8.20
CA LEU A 186 -4.95 0.95 9.01
C LEU A 186 -5.65 2.12 8.32
N TYR A 187 -6.90 1.96 7.93
CA TYR A 187 -7.70 3.00 7.27
C TYR A 187 -9.17 2.88 7.66
N ARG A 188 -9.96 3.92 7.40
CA ARG A 188 -11.41 3.85 7.58
C ARG A 188 -12.05 3.06 6.45
N ALA A 189 -13.04 2.23 6.78
CA ALA A 189 -13.81 1.44 5.83
C ALA A 189 -14.30 2.30 4.64
N PRO A 190 -14.04 1.88 3.38
CA PRO A 190 -14.40 2.67 2.21
C PRO A 190 -15.91 2.66 1.94
N ASP A 191 -16.44 3.80 1.49
CA ASP A 191 -17.82 3.97 1.05
C ASP A 191 -17.88 3.76 -0.48
N LEU A 192 -18.16 2.54 -0.93
CA LEU A 192 -18.16 2.22 -2.37
C LEU A 192 -19.57 2.08 -2.94
N THR A 193 -20.61 2.13 -2.12
CA THR A 193 -22.00 2.04 -2.56
C THR A 193 -22.81 3.24 -2.08
N ARG A 194 -23.72 3.72 -2.92
CA ARG A 194 -24.69 4.76 -2.55
C ARG A 194 -25.93 4.21 -1.84
N LEU A 195 -26.06 2.88 -1.80
CA LEU A 195 -27.21 2.22 -1.18
C LEU A 195 -27.10 2.20 0.35
N TYR A 196 -25.90 2.14 0.86
CA TYR A 196 -25.59 2.08 2.29
C TYR A 196 -24.39 2.96 2.60
N GLY A 197 -24.33 3.54 3.78
CA GLY A 197 -23.11 4.16 4.30
C GLY A 197 -22.02 3.14 4.58
N SER A 198 -20.81 3.58 4.93
CA SER A 198 -19.78 2.69 5.44
C SER A 198 -20.04 2.35 6.90
N SER A 199 -19.39 1.29 7.40
CA SER A 199 -19.41 0.97 8.83
C SER A 199 -18.75 2.05 9.71
N GLY A 200 -18.06 3.04 9.12
CA GLY A 200 -17.30 4.08 9.83
C GLY A 200 -16.11 3.55 10.65
N ALA A 201 -15.96 2.24 10.75
CA ALA A 201 -14.95 1.57 11.53
C ALA A 201 -13.58 1.59 10.86
N PHE A 202 -12.52 1.36 11.65
CA PHE A 202 -11.19 1.13 11.11
C PHE A 202 -11.06 -0.29 10.59
N VAL A 203 -10.51 -0.42 9.39
CA VAL A 203 -10.10 -1.68 8.77
C VAL A 203 -8.61 -1.85 8.99
N HIS A 204 -8.20 -3.04 9.38
CA HIS A 204 -6.82 -3.48 9.38
C HIS A 204 -6.64 -4.47 8.23
N THR A 205 -5.69 -4.19 7.35
CA THR A 205 -5.28 -5.09 6.27
C THR A 205 -3.87 -5.57 6.53
N SER A 206 -3.68 -6.89 6.53
CA SER A 206 -2.39 -7.55 6.66
C SER A 206 -1.86 -7.90 5.28
N GLU A 207 -0.62 -7.50 4.97
CA GLU A 207 -0.01 -7.66 3.66
C GLU A 207 1.36 -8.33 3.78
N PRO A 208 1.43 -9.69 3.85
CA PRO A 208 2.68 -10.40 3.63
C PRO A 208 3.14 -10.22 2.18
N MET A 209 4.42 -9.95 1.98
CA MET A 209 4.99 -9.53 0.70
C MET A 209 6.30 -10.26 0.44
N LEU A 210 6.53 -10.55 -0.84
CA LEU A 210 7.79 -11.07 -1.36
C LEU A 210 8.17 -10.30 -2.62
N GLY A 211 9.41 -9.87 -2.71
CA GLY A 211 9.88 -9.09 -3.84
C GLY A 211 11.37 -9.23 -4.13
N VAL A 212 11.75 -8.58 -5.21
CA VAL A 212 13.15 -8.41 -5.63
C VAL A 212 13.47 -6.93 -5.58
N TYR A 213 14.60 -6.58 -4.99
CA TYR A 213 15.10 -5.22 -5.00
C TYR A 213 16.38 -5.08 -5.82
N PHE A 214 16.53 -3.92 -6.43
CA PHE A 214 17.70 -3.51 -7.21
C PHE A 214 18.31 -2.29 -6.53
N ARG A 215 19.59 -2.39 -6.21
CA ARG A 215 20.38 -1.30 -5.64
C ARG A 215 21.03 -0.50 -6.76
N LEU A 216 20.79 0.81 -6.77
CA LEU A 216 21.28 1.75 -7.77
C LEU A 216 22.72 2.17 -7.50
#